data_463b2bef39c8b601b5b9f1dbe0c7836f
#
_entry.id   463b2bef39c8b601b5b9f1dbe0c7836f
#
_cell.length_a   1.000
_cell.length_b   1.000
_cell.length_c   1.000
_cell.angle_alpha   90.00
_cell.angle_beta   90.00
_cell.angle_gamma   90.00
#
_symmetry.space_group_name_H-M   'P 1'
#
loop_
_entity.id
_entity.type
_entity.pdbx_description
1 polymer ?
#
loop_
_entity_poly.entity_id
_entity_poly.type
_entity_poly.pdbx_seq_one_letter_code
_entity_poly.pdbx_strand_id
1 'polypeptide(L)'
;MDMNAFTALLPGLCDRETSADPDGWTPENPLWGHCAVVSVAAQDRFGGALLRASLESFPKWAKMRSHYWNRFPHGGQHDFTEPQFGGDPPQGLEAAERTRAYVLSHAPTLERYKLLSWRIAQAENEGNSLFENELYRACYMAAMGSACKKMRFGCVLTLEGQVVATTSNATIDALKDLCEPECVRFKITSRTESMIGACGHAEEFALWHAARDGIRTAACDLYIAGVRMDGAPWLKEHAEHTCLRCAVQMHNAGILRVFVPVGDRWESVTTGEAIGQAKAYALGENTV
;
A
#
# COMPACT_ATOMS: atom_id res chain seq x y z
N MET A 1 -2.28 -11.41 -12.10
CA MET A 1 -1.25 -11.21 -13.18
C MET A 1 -0.09 -12.16 -12.95
N ASP A 2 0.43 -12.81 -14.01
CA ASP A 2 1.67 -13.61 -13.95
C ASP A 2 2.92 -12.75 -14.22
N MET A 3 4.12 -13.37 -14.10
CA MET A 3 5.39 -12.65 -14.27
C MET A 3 5.59 -12.08 -15.68
N ASN A 4 5.10 -12.77 -16.72
CA ASN A 4 5.23 -12.30 -18.09
C ASN A 4 4.36 -11.08 -18.35
N ALA A 5 3.12 -11.10 -17.89
CA ALA A 5 2.20 -9.96 -17.96
C ALA A 5 2.74 -8.77 -17.15
N PHE A 6 3.28 -9.01 -15.94
CA PHE A 6 3.93 -7.98 -15.15
C PHE A 6 5.09 -7.32 -15.91
N THR A 7 6.00 -8.13 -16.46
CA THR A 7 7.14 -7.64 -17.26
C THR A 7 6.68 -6.79 -18.44
N ALA A 8 5.63 -7.23 -19.15
CA ALA A 8 5.11 -6.53 -20.32
C ALA A 8 4.49 -5.16 -19.99
N LEU A 9 3.92 -5.01 -18.80
CA LEU A 9 3.31 -3.74 -18.36
C LEU A 9 4.34 -2.68 -17.95
N LEU A 10 5.48 -3.08 -17.37
CA LEU A 10 6.43 -2.16 -16.74
C LEU A 10 6.88 -1.01 -17.64
N PRO A 11 7.25 -1.21 -18.93
CA PRO A 11 7.70 -0.12 -19.78
C PRO A 11 6.65 1.01 -19.96
N GLY A 12 5.37 0.67 -19.94
CA GLY A 12 4.27 1.65 -20.05
C GLY A 12 3.91 2.34 -18.74
N LEU A 13 4.34 1.80 -17.59
CA LEU A 13 4.01 2.31 -16.26
C LEU A 13 5.16 3.05 -15.60
N CYS A 14 6.39 2.81 -16.06
CA CYS A 14 7.62 3.41 -15.58
C CYS A 14 7.93 4.70 -16.35
N ASP A 15 8.11 5.78 -15.62
CA ASP A 15 8.41 7.09 -16.21
C ASP A 15 9.38 7.90 -15.33
N ARG A 16 9.56 9.17 -15.68
CA ARG A 16 10.44 10.10 -14.98
C ARG A 16 10.07 10.27 -13.51
N GLU A 17 8.77 10.23 -13.13
CA GLU A 17 8.31 10.43 -11.76
C GLU A 17 8.62 9.22 -10.87
N THR A 18 8.62 8.02 -11.46
CA THR A 18 8.90 6.76 -10.74
C THR A 18 10.36 6.35 -10.79
N SER A 19 11.20 7.03 -11.60
CA SER A 19 12.64 6.78 -11.70
C SER A 19 13.41 7.34 -10.49
N ALA A 20 14.46 6.63 -10.07
CA ALA A 20 15.43 7.12 -9.09
C ALA A 20 16.41 8.15 -9.68
N ASP A 21 16.51 8.18 -11.00
CA ASP A 21 17.31 9.13 -11.79
C ASP A 21 16.43 9.72 -12.91
N PRO A 22 15.60 10.74 -12.58
CA PRO A 22 14.68 11.35 -13.52
C PRO A 22 15.36 11.97 -14.73
N ASP A 23 16.60 12.44 -14.57
CA ASP A 23 17.36 13.08 -15.65
C ASP A 23 17.99 12.08 -16.62
N GLY A 24 18.30 10.88 -16.13
CA GLY A 24 18.80 9.77 -16.95
C GLY A 24 17.70 8.96 -17.62
N TRP A 25 16.45 9.09 -17.18
CA TRP A 25 15.32 8.36 -17.76
C TRP A 25 14.96 8.91 -19.15
N THR A 26 14.72 8.00 -20.10
CA THR A 26 14.19 8.35 -21.43
C THR A 26 13.11 7.34 -21.87
N PRO A 27 12.23 7.71 -22.83
CA PRO A 27 11.26 6.77 -23.38
C PRO A 27 11.89 5.52 -24.02
N GLU A 28 13.14 5.62 -24.53
CA GLU A 28 13.88 4.50 -25.12
C GLU A 28 14.48 3.57 -24.05
N ASN A 29 14.62 4.06 -22.81
CA ASN A 29 15.05 3.29 -21.66
C ASN A 29 14.07 3.48 -20.47
N PRO A 30 12.82 3.00 -20.60
CA PRO A 30 11.75 3.29 -19.66
C PRO A 30 11.99 2.69 -18.27
N LEU A 31 12.85 1.66 -18.15
CA LEU A 31 13.15 1.01 -16.88
C LEU A 31 14.35 1.63 -16.15
N TRP A 32 14.96 2.69 -16.68
CA TRP A 32 16.10 3.37 -16.06
C TRP A 32 15.76 3.91 -14.67
N GLY A 33 16.52 3.46 -13.67
CA GLY A 33 16.36 3.91 -12.28
C GLY A 33 15.18 3.28 -11.52
N HIS A 34 14.53 2.23 -12.05
CA HIS A 34 13.35 1.61 -11.43
C HIS A 34 13.65 0.35 -10.62
N CYS A 35 14.89 -0.15 -10.58
CA CYS A 35 15.23 -1.45 -10.02
C CYS A 35 14.68 -1.67 -8.58
N ALA A 36 14.81 -0.68 -7.69
CA ALA A 36 14.35 -0.80 -6.31
C ALA A 36 12.82 -0.90 -6.21
N VAL A 37 12.08 -0.01 -6.88
CA VAL A 37 10.61 0.05 -6.78
C VAL A 37 9.94 -1.11 -7.51
N VAL A 38 10.49 -1.53 -8.65
CA VAL A 38 10.01 -2.70 -9.41
C VAL A 38 10.26 -3.99 -8.62
N SER A 39 11.45 -4.15 -8.01
CA SER A 39 11.74 -5.34 -7.20
C SER A 39 10.81 -5.45 -5.99
N VAL A 40 10.47 -4.32 -5.32
CA VAL A 40 9.49 -4.35 -4.21
C VAL A 40 8.09 -4.71 -4.72
N ALA A 41 7.66 -4.13 -5.84
CA ALA A 41 6.36 -4.45 -6.43
C ALA A 41 6.27 -5.91 -6.90
N ALA A 42 7.36 -6.48 -7.42
CA ALA A 42 7.46 -7.89 -7.77
C ALA A 42 7.44 -8.79 -6.53
N GLN A 43 8.14 -8.41 -5.44
CA GLN A 43 8.08 -9.14 -4.17
C GLN A 43 6.67 -9.19 -3.59
N ASP A 44 5.92 -8.08 -3.63
CA ASP A 44 4.53 -8.04 -3.15
C ASP A 44 3.66 -9.05 -3.92
N ARG A 45 3.86 -9.22 -5.24
CA ARG A 45 3.03 -10.11 -6.09
C ARG A 45 3.45 -11.56 -6.09
N PHE A 46 4.74 -11.80 -6.11
CA PHE A 46 5.30 -13.13 -6.37
C PHE A 46 6.04 -13.70 -5.16
N GLY A 47 6.17 -12.90 -4.09
CA GLY A 47 6.92 -13.30 -2.89
C GLY A 47 8.44 -13.30 -3.10
N GLY A 48 9.15 -14.02 -2.22
CA GLY A 48 10.60 -14.19 -2.29
C GLY A 48 11.39 -13.07 -1.61
N ALA A 49 12.67 -12.95 -1.96
CA ALA A 49 13.64 -12.05 -1.35
C ALA A 49 14.07 -10.95 -2.30
N LEU A 50 14.38 -9.77 -1.74
CA LEU A 50 15.00 -8.66 -2.46
C LEU A 50 16.53 -8.82 -2.38
N LEU A 51 17.17 -8.84 -3.51
CA LEU A 51 18.63 -8.86 -3.65
C LEU A 51 19.13 -7.47 -4.03
N ARG A 52 20.28 -7.06 -3.48
CA ARG A 52 20.95 -5.79 -3.76
C ARG A 52 22.43 -6.00 -3.95
N ALA A 53 22.99 -5.42 -5.00
CA ALA A 53 24.43 -5.30 -5.18
C ALA A 53 24.87 -3.83 -5.28
N SER A 54 26.13 -3.54 -4.91
CA SER A 54 26.76 -2.25 -5.20
C SER A 54 27.19 -2.22 -6.66
N LEU A 55 27.03 -1.06 -7.29
CA LEU A 55 27.54 -0.77 -8.64
C LEU A 55 28.76 0.15 -8.64
N GLU A 56 29.27 0.52 -7.47
CA GLU A 56 30.38 1.49 -7.34
C GLU A 56 31.67 1.02 -7.98
N SER A 57 31.91 -0.30 -8.00
CA SER A 57 33.07 -0.91 -8.69
C SER A 57 32.94 -1.07 -10.20
N PHE A 58 31.80 -0.71 -10.78
CA PHE A 58 31.48 -0.78 -12.20
C PHE A 58 31.46 0.62 -12.82
N PRO A 59 32.55 1.14 -13.41
CA PRO A 59 32.67 2.55 -13.83
C PRO A 59 31.52 3.04 -14.70
N LYS A 60 31.03 2.21 -15.61
CA LYS A 60 29.90 2.52 -16.50
C LYS A 60 28.59 2.76 -15.72
N TRP A 61 28.40 2.06 -14.59
CA TRP A 61 27.15 2.03 -13.83
C TRP A 61 27.26 2.65 -12.44
N ALA A 62 28.43 3.16 -12.06
CA ALA A 62 28.72 3.67 -10.71
C ALA A 62 27.76 4.78 -10.26
N LYS A 63 27.22 5.59 -11.17
CA LYS A 63 26.24 6.63 -10.86
C LYS A 63 24.94 6.09 -10.28
N MET A 64 24.55 4.87 -10.63
CA MET A 64 23.36 4.20 -10.08
C MET A 64 23.55 3.72 -8.65
N ARG A 65 24.79 3.64 -8.14
CA ARG A 65 25.23 3.21 -6.81
C ARG A 65 24.87 1.78 -6.47
N SER A 66 23.69 1.31 -6.76
CA SER A 66 23.23 -0.05 -6.46
C SER A 66 22.14 -0.51 -7.42
N HIS A 67 22.02 -1.81 -7.53
CA HIS A 67 21.02 -2.49 -8.31
C HIS A 67 20.25 -3.47 -7.47
N TYR A 68 18.93 -3.64 -7.77
CA TYR A 68 18.01 -4.53 -7.07
C TYR A 68 17.35 -5.50 -8.04
N TRP A 69 17.15 -6.76 -7.58
CA TRP A 69 16.37 -7.78 -8.29
C TRP A 69 15.76 -8.76 -7.28
N ASN A 70 15.08 -9.80 -7.76
CA ASN A 70 14.36 -10.75 -6.91
C ASN A 70 14.94 -12.16 -6.98
N ARG A 71 14.94 -12.87 -5.83
CA ARG A 71 15.03 -14.32 -5.73
C ARG A 71 13.69 -14.87 -5.26
N PHE A 72 13.05 -15.71 -6.08
CA PHE A 72 11.73 -16.25 -5.80
C PHE A 72 11.76 -17.49 -4.90
N PRO A 73 10.60 -17.90 -4.30
CA PRO A 73 10.55 -19.05 -3.38
C PRO A 73 11.07 -20.36 -3.96
N HIS A 74 10.95 -20.54 -5.27
CA HIS A 74 11.51 -21.71 -5.99
C HIS A 74 13.03 -21.64 -6.25
N GLY A 75 13.71 -20.61 -5.74
CA GLY A 75 15.18 -20.44 -5.82
C GLY A 75 15.68 -19.70 -7.06
N GLY A 76 14.86 -19.52 -8.09
CA GLY A 76 15.22 -18.76 -9.30
C GLY A 76 15.37 -17.28 -9.01
N GLN A 77 16.33 -16.63 -9.69
CA GLN A 77 16.47 -15.17 -9.66
C GLN A 77 15.94 -14.57 -10.95
N HIS A 78 15.36 -13.37 -10.85
CA HIS A 78 14.90 -12.63 -12.01
C HIS A 78 15.05 -11.13 -11.77
N ASP A 79 15.53 -10.43 -12.80
CA ASP A 79 15.67 -8.99 -12.86
C ASP A 79 14.71 -8.42 -13.90
N PHE A 80 13.60 -7.88 -13.45
CA PHE A 80 12.59 -7.24 -14.31
C PHE A 80 13.10 -5.96 -14.98
N THR A 81 14.20 -5.41 -14.48
CA THR A 81 14.77 -4.15 -14.94
C THR A 81 16.12 -4.31 -15.65
N GLU A 82 16.56 -5.53 -15.94
CA GLU A 82 17.79 -5.81 -16.69
C GLU A 82 17.89 -4.98 -18.00
N PRO A 83 16.80 -4.77 -18.78
CA PRO A 83 16.87 -3.98 -20.00
C PRO A 83 17.40 -2.56 -19.82
N GLN A 84 17.35 -1.97 -18.59
CA GLN A 84 17.92 -0.66 -18.30
C GLN A 84 19.41 -0.56 -18.62
N PHE A 85 20.12 -1.68 -18.67
CA PHE A 85 21.55 -1.74 -18.96
C PHE A 85 21.88 -1.73 -20.46
N GLY A 86 20.86 -1.70 -21.33
CA GLY A 86 21.08 -1.61 -22.79
C GLY A 86 21.80 -2.83 -23.38
N GLY A 87 21.57 -4.03 -22.83
CA GLY A 87 22.18 -5.28 -23.28
C GLY A 87 23.59 -5.57 -22.76
N ASP A 88 24.12 -4.71 -21.87
CA ASP A 88 25.44 -4.89 -21.24
C ASP A 88 25.34 -4.81 -19.70
N PRO A 89 24.63 -5.76 -19.04
CA PRO A 89 24.47 -5.74 -17.60
C PRO A 89 25.81 -6.01 -16.89
N PRO A 90 26.03 -5.42 -15.69
CA PRO A 90 27.23 -5.67 -14.90
C PRO A 90 27.32 -7.16 -14.52
N GLN A 91 28.47 -7.77 -14.75
CA GLN A 91 28.73 -9.17 -14.45
C GLN A 91 29.41 -9.34 -13.10
N GLY A 92 29.19 -10.48 -12.42
CA GLY A 92 29.85 -10.81 -11.15
C GLY A 92 29.34 -9.96 -9.97
N LEU A 93 28.09 -9.57 -9.99
CA LEU A 93 27.49 -8.83 -8.87
C LEU A 93 27.46 -9.67 -7.59
N GLU A 94 28.03 -9.14 -6.52
CA GLU A 94 27.91 -9.70 -5.17
C GLU A 94 26.62 -9.21 -4.51
N ALA A 95 25.62 -10.09 -4.44
CA ALA A 95 24.31 -9.77 -3.91
C ALA A 95 24.21 -9.97 -2.41
N ALA A 96 23.61 -9.01 -1.72
CA ALA A 96 23.16 -9.15 -0.35
C ALA A 96 21.63 -9.01 -0.27
N GLU A 97 21.01 -9.86 0.55
CA GLU A 97 19.58 -9.79 0.78
C GLU A 97 19.19 -8.54 1.56
N ARG A 98 18.07 -7.93 1.21
CA ARG A 98 17.52 -6.76 1.90
C ARG A 98 16.05 -6.97 2.21
N THR A 99 15.62 -6.42 3.35
CA THR A 99 14.21 -6.45 3.71
C THR A 99 13.44 -5.36 2.96
N ARG A 100 12.14 -5.59 2.74
CA ARG A 100 11.22 -4.57 2.21
C ARG A 100 11.27 -3.28 3.04
N ALA A 101 11.30 -3.40 4.37
CA ALA A 101 11.39 -2.26 5.27
C ALA A 101 12.67 -1.44 5.04
N TYR A 102 13.81 -2.11 4.81
CA TYR A 102 15.06 -1.42 4.48
C TYR A 102 14.95 -0.62 3.18
N VAL A 103 14.40 -1.20 2.12
CA VAL A 103 14.28 -0.51 0.81
C VAL A 103 13.32 0.69 0.91
N LEU A 104 12.20 0.52 1.61
CA LEU A 104 11.16 1.55 1.75
C LEU A 104 11.42 2.53 2.92
N SER A 105 12.47 2.37 3.71
CA SER A 105 12.87 3.37 4.72
C SER A 105 13.35 4.69 4.11
N HIS A 106 13.76 4.67 2.84
CA HIS A 106 14.14 5.87 2.09
C HIS A 106 12.87 6.52 1.51
N ALA A 107 12.48 7.66 2.06
CA ALA A 107 11.21 8.32 1.74
C ALA A 107 10.97 8.53 0.22
N PRO A 108 11.94 9.02 -0.60
CA PRO A 108 11.73 9.13 -2.05
C PRO A 108 11.48 7.78 -2.73
N THR A 109 12.09 6.69 -2.27
CA THR A 109 11.83 5.34 -2.81
C THR A 109 10.43 4.88 -2.45
N LEU A 110 9.96 5.15 -1.22
CA LEU A 110 8.61 4.84 -0.79
C LEU A 110 7.57 5.55 -1.66
N GLU A 111 7.74 6.84 -1.93
CA GLU A 111 6.77 7.60 -2.75
C GLU A 111 6.73 7.09 -4.20
N ARG A 112 7.88 6.83 -4.83
CA ARG A 112 7.93 6.22 -6.16
C ARG A 112 7.32 4.82 -6.19
N TYR A 113 7.54 4.01 -5.15
CA TYR A 113 6.93 2.68 -5.03
C TYR A 113 5.41 2.76 -4.93
N LYS A 114 4.86 3.67 -4.11
CA LYS A 114 3.41 3.89 -4.01
C LYS A 114 2.82 4.25 -5.37
N LEU A 115 3.45 5.20 -6.07
CA LEU A 115 2.98 5.65 -7.38
C LEU A 115 3.02 4.53 -8.42
N LEU A 116 4.12 3.78 -8.50
CA LEU A 116 4.22 2.62 -9.40
C LEU A 116 3.16 1.57 -9.08
N SER A 117 2.97 1.25 -7.78
CA SER A 117 1.96 0.28 -7.34
C SER A 117 0.54 0.72 -7.70
N TRP A 118 0.24 2.01 -7.59
CA TRP A 118 -1.03 2.57 -8.04
C TRP A 118 -1.24 2.37 -9.55
N ARG A 119 -0.25 2.73 -10.35
CA ARG A 119 -0.31 2.56 -11.81
C ARG A 119 -0.50 1.10 -12.23
N ILE A 120 0.18 0.17 -11.55
CA ILE A 120 0.01 -1.26 -11.79
C ILE A 120 -1.43 -1.68 -11.44
N ALA A 121 -1.94 -1.27 -10.28
CA ALA A 121 -3.31 -1.59 -9.85
C ALA A 121 -4.35 -0.99 -10.81
N GLN A 122 -4.13 0.23 -11.31
CA GLN A 122 -4.98 0.88 -12.30
C GLN A 122 -4.99 0.09 -13.62
N ALA A 123 -3.84 -0.35 -14.12
CA ALA A 123 -3.74 -1.16 -15.33
C ALA A 123 -4.39 -2.55 -15.17
N GLU A 124 -4.30 -3.16 -13.98
CA GLU A 124 -4.98 -4.44 -13.67
C GLU A 124 -6.50 -4.31 -13.56
N ASN A 125 -7.01 -3.10 -13.35
CA ASN A 125 -8.44 -2.81 -13.16
C ASN A 125 -8.95 -1.78 -14.18
N GLU A 126 -8.45 -1.85 -15.40
CA GLU A 126 -8.87 -0.96 -16.48
C GLU A 126 -10.40 -0.98 -16.65
N GLY A 127 -11.01 0.20 -16.78
CA GLY A 127 -12.47 0.37 -16.87
C GLY A 127 -13.20 0.42 -15.53
N ASN A 128 -12.54 0.20 -14.40
CA ASN A 128 -13.15 0.39 -13.08
C ASN A 128 -13.04 1.88 -12.66
N SER A 129 -14.19 2.55 -12.54
CA SER A 129 -14.27 4.00 -12.29
C SER A 129 -13.67 4.46 -10.96
N LEU A 130 -13.51 3.58 -9.97
CA LEU A 130 -12.80 3.91 -8.72
C LEU A 130 -11.36 4.30 -8.99
N PHE A 131 -10.70 3.74 -10.00
CA PHE A 131 -9.32 4.03 -10.31
C PHE A 131 -9.11 5.38 -11.03
N GLU A 132 -10.20 6.07 -11.38
CA GLU A 132 -10.21 7.46 -11.85
C GLU A 132 -10.50 8.45 -10.70
N ASN A 133 -10.84 7.95 -9.50
CA ASN A 133 -11.25 8.75 -8.35
C ASN A 133 -10.06 9.15 -7.47
N GLU A 134 -9.85 10.45 -7.29
CA GLU A 134 -8.71 10.99 -6.51
C GLU A 134 -8.74 10.59 -5.03
N LEU A 135 -9.91 10.45 -4.41
CA LEU A 135 -10.01 10.00 -3.01
C LEU A 135 -9.67 8.52 -2.89
N TYR A 136 -10.05 7.70 -3.89
CA TYR A 136 -9.66 6.30 -3.92
C TYR A 136 -8.15 6.15 -4.10
N ARG A 137 -7.56 6.91 -5.02
CA ARG A 137 -6.11 7.00 -5.20
C ARG A 137 -5.41 7.37 -3.90
N ALA A 138 -5.89 8.41 -3.20
CA ALA A 138 -5.32 8.86 -1.93
C ALA A 138 -5.38 7.76 -0.85
N CYS A 139 -6.52 7.07 -0.70
CA CYS A 139 -6.66 5.93 0.21
C CYS A 139 -5.70 4.79 -0.17
N TYR A 140 -5.63 4.41 -1.45
CA TYR A 140 -4.74 3.36 -1.94
C TYR A 140 -3.27 3.69 -1.66
N MET A 141 -2.84 4.90 -2.01
CA MET A 141 -1.48 5.37 -1.80
C MET A 141 -1.11 5.37 -0.30
N ALA A 142 -2.03 5.79 0.57
CA ALA A 142 -1.85 5.72 2.01
C ALA A 142 -1.70 4.27 2.48
N ALA A 143 -2.56 3.36 2.02
CA ALA A 143 -2.50 1.93 2.34
C ALA A 143 -1.14 1.33 1.93
N MET A 144 -0.62 1.65 0.74
CA MET A 144 0.68 1.17 0.27
C MET A 144 1.84 1.65 1.15
N GLY A 145 1.68 2.77 1.87
CA GLY A 145 2.62 3.26 2.88
C GLY A 145 2.58 2.50 4.21
N SER A 146 1.55 1.71 4.47
CA SER A 146 1.42 0.93 5.70
C SER A 146 2.48 -0.17 5.80
N ALA A 147 3.09 -0.30 6.98
CA ALA A 147 4.01 -1.39 7.32
C ALA A 147 3.29 -2.68 7.76
N CYS A 148 1.95 -2.71 7.78
CA CYS A 148 1.18 -3.87 8.20
C CYS A 148 1.47 -5.09 7.33
N LYS A 149 1.73 -6.23 7.98
CA LYS A 149 2.04 -7.52 7.31
C LYS A 149 0.80 -8.39 7.04
N LYS A 150 -0.39 -7.96 7.47
CA LYS A 150 -1.63 -8.74 7.33
C LYS A 150 -2.58 -8.15 6.29
N MET A 151 -2.86 -6.85 6.37
CA MET A 151 -3.72 -6.11 5.47
C MET A 151 -3.42 -4.62 5.60
N ARG A 152 -3.27 -3.94 4.49
CA ARG A 152 -2.99 -2.51 4.45
C ARG A 152 -4.28 -1.75 4.24
N PHE A 153 -4.55 -0.74 5.07
CA PHE A 153 -5.70 0.15 4.93
C PHE A 153 -5.22 1.59 4.87
N GLY A 154 -5.81 2.35 3.96
CA GLY A 154 -5.64 3.79 3.88
C GLY A 154 -6.98 4.48 4.11
N CYS A 155 -6.94 5.61 4.77
CA CYS A 155 -8.09 6.41 5.13
C CYS A 155 -7.87 7.87 4.76
N VAL A 156 -8.90 8.49 4.23
CA VAL A 156 -8.96 9.92 3.94
C VAL A 156 -10.15 10.52 4.69
N LEU A 157 -9.89 11.58 5.44
CA LEU A 157 -10.92 12.39 6.09
C LEU A 157 -11.14 13.65 5.26
N THR A 158 -12.40 13.97 4.96
CA THR A 158 -12.77 15.20 4.25
C THR A 158 -13.72 16.03 5.06
N LEU A 159 -13.55 17.35 5.00
CA LEU A 159 -14.48 18.35 5.54
C LEU A 159 -14.90 19.26 4.39
N GLU A 160 -16.20 19.36 4.13
CA GLU A 160 -16.74 20.15 3.02
C GLU A 160 -16.10 19.80 1.65
N GLY A 161 -15.81 18.52 1.45
CA GLY A 161 -15.17 18.00 0.22
C GLY A 161 -13.66 18.22 0.15
N GLN A 162 -13.04 18.91 1.10
CA GLN A 162 -11.59 19.10 1.15
C GLN A 162 -10.92 18.02 2.00
N VAL A 163 -9.82 17.46 1.52
CA VAL A 163 -9.01 16.49 2.27
C VAL A 163 -8.34 17.20 3.45
N VAL A 164 -8.64 16.75 4.67
CA VAL A 164 -8.07 17.31 5.92
C VAL A 164 -7.13 16.36 6.64
N ALA A 165 -7.22 15.06 6.37
CA ALA A 165 -6.24 14.08 6.86
C ALA A 165 -6.16 12.89 5.91
N THR A 166 -4.95 12.31 5.78
CA THR A 166 -4.70 11.06 5.06
C THR A 166 -3.83 10.18 5.95
N THR A 167 -4.28 8.96 6.24
CA THR A 167 -3.64 8.07 7.20
C THR A 167 -3.64 6.62 6.72
N SER A 168 -2.87 5.78 7.38
CA SER A 168 -2.90 4.33 7.18
C SER A 168 -2.88 3.59 8.51
N ASN A 169 -3.28 2.32 8.49
CA ASN A 169 -3.13 1.49 9.66
C ASN A 169 -1.64 1.25 9.97
N ALA A 170 -1.27 1.36 11.24
CA ALA A 170 0.11 1.26 11.68
C ALA A 170 0.21 0.70 13.10
N THR A 171 1.42 0.28 13.45
CA THR A 171 1.81 0.02 14.84
C THR A 171 2.62 1.20 15.35
N ILE A 172 2.40 1.64 16.57
CA ILE A 172 3.24 2.67 17.20
C ILE A 172 4.65 2.11 17.45
N ASP A 173 5.65 2.97 17.44
CA ASP A 173 7.06 2.58 17.54
C ASP A 173 7.36 1.68 18.75
N ALA A 174 6.73 1.95 19.89
CA ALA A 174 6.88 1.18 21.12
C ALA A 174 6.38 -0.27 21.04
N LEU A 175 5.64 -0.64 20.00
CA LEU A 175 5.03 -1.98 19.82
C LEU A 175 5.46 -2.66 18.51
N LYS A 176 6.50 -2.14 17.86
CA LYS A 176 7.00 -2.71 16.58
C LYS A 176 7.47 -4.15 16.69
N ASP A 177 7.98 -4.54 17.84
CA ASP A 177 8.41 -5.91 18.15
C ASP A 177 7.26 -6.93 18.04
N LEU A 178 6.01 -6.51 18.27
CA LEU A 178 4.83 -7.35 18.05
C LEU A 178 4.54 -7.64 16.57
N CYS A 179 5.22 -6.97 15.68
CA CYS A 179 5.15 -7.18 14.24
C CYS A 179 6.39 -7.88 13.66
N GLU A 180 7.40 -8.17 14.51
CA GLU A 180 8.68 -8.75 14.09
C GLU A 180 8.99 -10.05 14.87
N PRO A 181 9.53 -11.10 14.23
CA PRO A 181 9.65 -11.27 12.77
C PRO A 181 8.30 -11.49 12.09
N GLU A 182 7.27 -11.87 12.85
CA GLU A 182 5.92 -12.17 12.40
C GLU A 182 4.88 -11.36 13.21
N CYS A 183 3.84 -10.90 12.53
CA CYS A 183 2.77 -10.16 13.19
C CYS A 183 2.02 -11.04 14.19
N VAL A 184 1.98 -10.63 15.46
CA VAL A 184 1.26 -11.34 16.52
C VAL A 184 -0.22 -11.62 16.17
N ARG A 185 -0.84 -10.77 15.36
CA ARG A 185 -2.24 -10.92 14.94
C ARG A 185 -2.49 -12.09 13.96
N PHE A 186 -1.46 -12.74 13.42
CA PHE A 186 -1.66 -14.00 12.69
C PHE A 186 -2.10 -15.15 13.62
N LYS A 187 -1.78 -15.05 14.91
CA LYS A 187 -2.16 -16.03 15.94
C LYS A 187 -3.54 -15.77 16.55
N ILE A 188 -4.21 -14.68 16.16
CA ILE A 188 -5.46 -14.22 16.73
C ILE A 188 -6.54 -14.30 15.66
N THR A 189 -7.69 -14.89 15.99
CA THR A 189 -8.85 -14.94 15.09
C THR A 189 -9.30 -13.52 14.73
N SER A 190 -9.54 -13.28 13.45
CA SER A 190 -9.95 -11.95 12.95
C SER A 190 -11.24 -11.50 13.63
N ARG A 191 -11.29 -10.24 14.07
CA ARG A 191 -12.43 -9.55 14.70
C ARG A 191 -12.79 -10.03 16.13
N THR A 192 -12.05 -10.98 16.73
CA THR A 192 -12.40 -11.54 18.04
C THR A 192 -11.72 -10.88 19.23
N GLU A 193 -10.50 -10.34 19.09
CA GLU A 193 -9.75 -9.81 20.22
C GLU A 193 -9.23 -8.38 19.94
N SER A 194 -10.13 -7.41 20.10
CA SER A 194 -9.77 -5.98 19.97
C SER A 194 -8.83 -5.48 21.09
N MET A 195 -8.76 -6.19 22.22
CA MET A 195 -7.92 -5.79 23.37
C MET A 195 -6.42 -6.00 23.13
N ILE A 196 -6.04 -6.92 22.24
CA ILE A 196 -4.63 -7.06 21.79
C ILE A 196 -4.40 -6.16 20.57
N GLY A 197 -4.86 -4.94 20.64
CA GLY A 197 -4.72 -3.94 19.58
C GLY A 197 -3.32 -3.38 19.51
N ALA A 198 -2.34 -4.19 19.08
CA ALA A 198 -0.98 -3.71 18.81
C ALA A 198 -0.93 -2.64 17.70
N CYS A 199 -1.97 -2.57 16.87
CA CYS A 199 -2.07 -1.66 15.73
C CYS A 199 -3.26 -0.73 15.89
N GLY A 200 -3.08 0.55 15.60
CA GLY A 200 -4.19 1.45 15.30
C GLY A 200 -4.72 1.18 13.89
N HIS A 201 -6.04 1.27 13.73
CA HIS A 201 -6.67 1.21 12.41
C HIS A 201 -6.50 2.56 11.68
N ALA A 202 -6.66 2.57 10.37
CA ALA A 202 -6.50 3.78 9.58
C ALA A 202 -7.50 4.87 10.01
N GLU A 203 -8.74 4.48 10.34
CA GLU A 203 -9.80 5.36 10.85
C GLU A 203 -9.41 5.99 12.19
N GLU A 204 -8.83 5.21 13.12
CA GLU A 204 -8.37 5.71 14.43
C GLU A 204 -7.27 6.74 14.25
N PHE A 205 -6.28 6.45 13.39
CA PHE A 205 -5.23 7.41 13.09
C PHE A 205 -5.77 8.70 12.48
N ALA A 206 -6.82 8.62 11.62
CA ALA A 206 -7.46 9.81 11.07
C ALA A 206 -8.07 10.68 12.16
N LEU A 207 -8.78 10.07 13.12
CA LEU A 207 -9.36 10.79 14.26
C LEU A 207 -8.28 11.35 15.20
N TRP A 208 -7.22 10.59 15.49
CA TRP A 208 -6.13 11.06 16.36
C TRP A 208 -5.33 12.19 15.73
N HIS A 209 -5.07 12.13 14.43
CA HIS A 209 -4.43 13.24 13.72
C HIS A 209 -5.33 14.48 13.69
N ALA A 210 -6.60 14.33 13.39
CA ALA A 210 -7.55 15.43 13.42
C ALA A 210 -7.60 16.09 14.82
N ALA A 211 -7.67 15.28 15.88
CA ALA A 211 -7.69 15.79 17.26
C ALA A 211 -6.39 16.54 17.61
N ARG A 212 -5.22 15.96 17.26
CA ARG A 212 -3.92 16.58 17.51
C ARG A 212 -3.75 17.89 16.76
N ASP A 213 -4.22 17.94 15.52
CA ASP A 213 -4.02 19.08 14.62
C ASP A 213 -5.16 20.11 14.73
N GLY A 214 -6.09 19.93 15.69
CA GLY A 214 -7.20 20.85 15.96
C GLY A 214 -8.28 20.88 14.86
N ILE A 215 -8.37 19.82 14.05
CA ILE A 215 -9.34 19.70 12.97
C ILE A 215 -10.69 19.26 13.56
N ARG A 216 -11.75 19.98 13.21
CA ARG A 216 -13.11 19.61 13.60
C ARG A 216 -13.58 18.39 12.81
N THR A 217 -13.77 17.26 13.49
CA THR A 217 -14.24 16.01 12.89
C THR A 217 -15.75 15.97 12.67
N ALA A 218 -16.51 16.77 13.44
CA ALA A 218 -17.94 16.91 13.24
C ALA A 218 -18.24 17.41 11.83
N ALA A 219 -19.14 16.71 11.13
CA ALA A 219 -19.51 16.93 9.73
C ALA A 219 -18.45 16.47 8.70
N CYS A 220 -17.41 15.73 9.10
CA CYS A 220 -16.52 15.10 8.15
C CYS A 220 -17.13 13.83 7.55
N ASP A 221 -16.73 13.54 6.32
CA ASP A 221 -16.87 12.23 5.68
C ASP A 221 -15.53 11.48 5.74
N LEU A 222 -15.58 10.16 5.89
CA LEU A 222 -14.41 9.30 5.98
C LEU A 222 -14.42 8.26 4.85
N TYR A 223 -13.34 8.20 4.08
CA TYR A 223 -13.12 7.24 3.01
C TYR A 223 -12.07 6.23 3.45
N ILE A 224 -12.33 4.94 3.23
CA ILE A 224 -11.39 3.87 3.58
C ILE A 224 -11.27 2.88 2.45
N ALA A 225 -10.03 2.53 2.08
CA ALA A 225 -9.75 1.47 1.12
C ALA A 225 -8.69 0.51 1.67
N GLY A 226 -8.84 -0.76 1.35
CA GLY A 226 -7.89 -1.81 1.68
C GLY A 226 -7.05 -2.21 0.47
N VAL A 227 -5.81 -2.64 0.76
CA VAL A 227 -4.90 -3.21 -0.23
C VAL A 227 -4.32 -4.50 0.34
N ARG A 228 -4.41 -5.57 -0.43
CA ARG A 228 -3.85 -6.88 -0.07
C ARG A 228 -2.34 -6.83 -0.04
N MET A 229 -1.73 -7.86 0.52
CA MET A 229 -0.27 -7.94 0.61
C MET A 229 0.40 -8.06 -0.76
N ASP A 230 -0.29 -8.61 -1.75
CA ASP A 230 0.12 -8.69 -3.15
C ASP A 230 -0.03 -7.36 -3.94
N GLY A 231 -0.46 -6.30 -3.28
CA GLY A 231 -0.71 -5.00 -3.89
C GLY A 231 -2.06 -4.89 -4.61
N ALA A 232 -2.85 -5.97 -4.67
CA ALA A 232 -4.18 -5.91 -5.26
C ALA A 232 -5.15 -5.12 -4.35
N PRO A 233 -6.06 -4.33 -4.94
CA PRO A 233 -7.08 -3.64 -4.18
C PRO A 233 -8.04 -4.63 -3.51
N TRP A 234 -8.52 -4.28 -2.34
CA TRP A 234 -9.57 -5.02 -1.67
C TRP A 234 -10.91 -4.33 -1.91
N LEU A 235 -11.60 -4.77 -2.94
CA LEU A 235 -12.95 -4.33 -3.27
C LEU A 235 -13.96 -5.23 -2.57
N LYS A 236 -15.03 -4.62 -2.05
CA LYS A 236 -16.12 -5.33 -1.39
C LYS A 236 -17.23 -5.66 -2.39
N GLU A 237 -18.06 -6.64 -2.06
CA GLU A 237 -19.28 -6.93 -2.80
C GLU A 237 -20.45 -6.06 -2.36
N HIS A 238 -20.43 -5.66 -1.06
CA HIS A 238 -21.45 -4.81 -0.44
C HIS A 238 -20.78 -3.79 0.48
N ALA A 239 -21.48 -2.69 0.79
CA ALA A 239 -21.08 -1.73 1.80
C ALA A 239 -21.13 -2.39 3.19
N GLU A 240 -20.03 -3.00 3.58
CA GLU A 240 -19.87 -3.56 4.91
C GLU A 240 -19.38 -2.49 5.90
N HIS A 241 -19.80 -2.67 7.16
CA HIS A 241 -19.32 -1.85 8.26
C HIS A 241 -17.81 -1.94 8.44
N THR A 242 -17.24 -0.89 9.02
CA THR A 242 -15.93 -0.95 9.68
C THR A 242 -16.03 -1.80 10.96
N CYS A 243 -14.92 -2.11 11.63
CA CYS A 243 -15.01 -2.82 12.91
C CYS A 243 -15.78 -2.01 13.96
N LEU A 244 -16.43 -2.68 14.91
CA LEU A 244 -17.26 -2.03 15.96
C LEU A 244 -16.50 -0.93 16.70
N ARG A 245 -15.21 -1.17 17.01
CA ARG A 245 -14.34 -0.19 17.68
C ARG A 245 -14.23 1.13 16.89
N CYS A 246 -13.95 1.03 15.58
CA CYS A 246 -13.85 2.19 14.71
C CYS A 246 -15.21 2.87 14.51
N ALA A 247 -16.28 2.09 14.30
CA ALA A 247 -17.62 2.64 14.12
C ALA A 247 -18.08 3.49 15.32
N VAL A 248 -17.84 3.01 16.56
CA VAL A 248 -18.16 3.75 17.80
C VAL A 248 -17.31 5.02 17.91
N GLN A 249 -16.01 4.96 17.62
CA GLN A 249 -15.14 6.13 17.70
C GLN A 249 -15.53 7.20 16.66
N MET A 250 -15.79 6.79 15.42
CA MET A 250 -16.23 7.71 14.36
C MET A 250 -17.56 8.37 14.69
N HIS A 251 -18.53 7.61 15.21
CA HIS A 251 -19.81 8.14 15.65
C HIS A 251 -19.66 9.21 16.74
N ASN A 252 -18.87 8.90 17.79
CA ASN A 252 -18.63 9.84 18.88
C ASN A 252 -17.81 11.07 18.45
N ALA A 253 -16.97 10.93 17.42
CA ALA A 253 -16.24 12.04 16.82
C ALA A 253 -17.09 12.91 15.89
N GLY A 254 -18.35 12.54 15.63
CA GLY A 254 -19.28 13.29 14.77
C GLY A 254 -19.06 13.10 13.27
N ILE A 255 -18.36 12.04 12.86
CA ILE A 255 -18.24 11.68 11.44
C ILE A 255 -19.64 11.37 10.89
N LEU A 256 -19.97 11.93 9.73
CA LEU A 256 -21.28 11.77 9.11
C LEU A 256 -21.42 10.43 8.42
N ARG A 257 -20.52 10.13 7.51
CA ARG A 257 -20.58 8.96 6.64
C ARG A 257 -19.22 8.29 6.53
N VAL A 258 -19.26 6.98 6.33
CA VAL A 258 -18.09 6.17 5.98
C VAL A 258 -18.29 5.65 4.56
N PHE A 259 -17.34 5.92 3.68
CA PHE A 259 -17.31 5.46 2.31
C PHE A 259 -16.37 4.27 2.18
N VAL A 260 -16.85 3.20 1.56
CA VAL A 260 -16.10 1.98 1.28
C VAL A 260 -16.18 1.65 -0.22
N PRO A 261 -15.12 1.08 -0.82
CA PRO A 261 -15.14 0.72 -2.23
C PRO A 261 -15.93 -0.57 -2.44
N VAL A 262 -16.99 -0.50 -3.28
CA VAL A 262 -17.85 -1.63 -3.64
C VAL A 262 -17.88 -1.76 -5.16
N GLY A 263 -17.34 -2.86 -5.68
CA GLY A 263 -17.24 -3.06 -7.13
C GLY A 263 -16.43 -1.94 -7.80
N ASP A 264 -17.12 -1.05 -8.50
CA ASP A 264 -16.52 0.05 -9.26
C ASP A 264 -16.83 1.46 -8.70
N ARG A 265 -17.43 1.55 -7.53
CA ARG A 265 -17.87 2.82 -6.94
C ARG A 265 -17.68 2.89 -5.43
N TRP A 266 -17.76 4.10 -4.91
CA TRP A 266 -17.92 4.34 -3.49
C TRP A 266 -19.38 4.11 -3.07
N GLU A 267 -19.56 3.33 -2.00
CA GLU A 267 -20.83 3.28 -1.28
C GLU A 267 -20.63 3.82 0.13
N SER A 268 -21.65 4.47 0.68
CA SER A 268 -21.57 5.07 2.01
C SER A 268 -22.62 4.52 2.95
N VAL A 269 -22.23 4.45 4.21
CA VAL A 269 -23.13 4.21 5.34
C VAL A 269 -22.96 5.34 6.35
N THR A 270 -24.03 5.71 7.06
CA THR A 270 -23.91 6.58 8.23
C THR A 270 -23.17 5.85 9.35
N THR A 271 -22.55 6.59 10.26
CA THR A 271 -21.86 5.97 11.41
C THR A 271 -22.83 5.21 12.32
N GLY A 272 -24.11 5.61 12.38
CA GLY A 272 -25.17 4.88 13.08
C GLY A 272 -25.46 3.52 12.44
N GLU A 273 -25.60 3.47 11.11
CA GLU A 273 -25.74 2.22 10.34
C GLU A 273 -24.52 1.33 10.49
N ALA A 274 -23.31 1.89 10.42
CA ALA A 274 -22.07 1.15 10.62
C ALA A 274 -22.01 0.48 12.01
N ILE A 275 -22.49 1.14 13.08
CA ILE A 275 -22.62 0.56 14.42
C ILE A 275 -23.62 -0.60 14.40
N GLY A 276 -24.79 -0.40 13.76
CA GLY A 276 -25.83 -1.43 13.65
C GLY A 276 -25.31 -2.71 12.97
N GLN A 277 -24.66 -2.55 11.82
CA GLN A 277 -24.02 -3.64 11.06
C GLN A 277 -22.93 -4.35 11.89
N ALA A 278 -22.05 -3.59 12.54
CA ALA A 278 -20.96 -4.14 13.36
C ALA A 278 -21.50 -4.88 14.60
N LYS A 279 -22.58 -4.40 15.20
CA LYS A 279 -23.27 -5.07 16.30
C LYS A 279 -23.90 -6.38 15.85
N ALA A 280 -24.65 -6.39 14.74
CA ALA A 280 -25.25 -7.60 14.18
C ALA A 280 -24.20 -8.67 13.90
N TYR A 281 -23.07 -8.27 13.27
CA TYR A 281 -21.94 -9.18 13.07
C TYR A 281 -21.38 -9.74 14.39
N ALA A 282 -21.21 -8.90 15.42
CA ALA A 282 -20.70 -9.33 16.73
C ALA A 282 -21.64 -10.30 17.45
N LEU A 283 -22.95 -10.20 17.20
CA LEU A 283 -23.96 -11.10 17.74
C LEU A 283 -24.16 -12.39 16.91
N GLY A 284 -23.45 -12.54 15.79
CA GLY A 284 -23.62 -13.65 14.88
C GLY A 284 -24.93 -13.60 14.07
N GLU A 285 -25.57 -12.45 14.04
CA GLU A 285 -26.74 -12.18 13.20
C GLU A 285 -26.25 -11.97 11.76
N ASN A 286 -26.57 -12.89 10.84
CA ASN A 286 -26.25 -12.73 9.42
C ASN A 286 -27.03 -11.53 8.86
N THR A 287 -26.37 -10.41 8.73
CA THR A 287 -26.84 -9.35 7.84
C THR A 287 -26.45 -9.76 6.43
N VAL A 288 -27.45 -10.15 5.65
CA VAL A 288 -27.35 -10.37 4.21
C VAL A 288 -26.92 -9.09 3.51
#